data_0ef57ca541f2cd0b8023f7a8ee6ce432
#
_entry.id   0ef57ca541f2cd0b8023f7a8ee6ce432
#
_cell.length_a   1.000
_cell.length_b   1.000
_cell.length_c   1.000
_cell.angle_alpha   90.00
_cell.angle_beta   90.00
_cell.angle_gamma   90.00
#
_symmetry.space_group_name_H-M   'P 1'
#
loop_
_entity.id
_entity.type
_entity.pdbx_description
1 polymer ?
#
loop_
_entity_poly.entity_id
_entity_poly.type
_entity_poly.pdbx_seq_one_letter_code
_entity_poly.pdbx_strand_id
1 'polypeptide(L)'
;VIIAEHGKYPRNEKGQTLYPRYEWFKECVKVFEKSGRGVPVFNDKHLSTTWARCKEMVDDAKRLKFPFFAGSSLPVTRRMPSIDMPHNVPLKESVCVAYGGVDSYDIHALETAQCMSERRRGGEVGIRQVHAMRGPNVWKRLAEDRHADTRRLVVSRCHALRKSQTP
;
A
#
# COMPACT_ATOMS: atom_id res chain seq x y z
N VAL A 1 -12.94 -0.62 16.60
CA VAL A 1 -13.27 -1.71 15.66
C VAL A 1 -12.06 -1.96 14.79
N ILE A 2 -11.75 -3.22 14.52
CA ILE A 2 -10.71 -3.63 13.56
C ILE A 2 -11.38 -4.47 12.48
N ILE A 3 -11.19 -4.08 11.22
CA ILE A 3 -11.62 -4.83 10.04
C ILE A 3 -10.37 -5.47 9.43
N ALA A 4 -10.13 -6.75 9.76
CA ALA A 4 -8.98 -7.51 9.32
C ALA A 4 -9.43 -8.95 9.06
N GLU A 5 -9.70 -9.24 7.80
CA GLU A 5 -10.16 -10.57 7.41
C GLU A 5 -9.04 -11.41 6.80
N HIS A 6 -9.14 -12.69 7.06
CA HIS A 6 -8.36 -13.73 6.40
C HIS A 6 -9.31 -14.78 5.86
N GLY A 7 -9.13 -15.15 4.60
CA GLY A 7 -9.99 -16.16 3.99
C GLY A 7 -9.77 -16.29 2.50
N LYS A 8 -10.48 -17.24 1.91
CA LYS A 8 -10.52 -17.43 0.46
C LYS A 8 -11.74 -16.69 -0.09
N TYR A 9 -11.49 -15.65 -0.85
CA TYR A 9 -12.53 -14.88 -1.51
C TYR A 9 -12.42 -15.02 -3.02
N PRO A 10 -13.52 -14.84 -3.77
CA PRO A 10 -13.49 -14.85 -5.23
C PRO A 10 -12.58 -13.74 -5.76
N ARG A 11 -12.12 -13.93 -6.99
CA ARG A 11 -11.39 -12.90 -7.72
C ARG A 11 -12.22 -12.37 -8.87
N ASN A 12 -12.05 -11.08 -9.16
CA ASN A 12 -12.64 -10.50 -10.36
C ASN A 12 -11.76 -10.80 -11.61
N GLU A 13 -12.22 -10.36 -12.78
CA GLU A 13 -11.53 -10.53 -14.07
C GLU A 13 -10.12 -9.91 -14.09
N LYS A 14 -9.85 -8.91 -13.25
CA LYS A 14 -8.54 -8.25 -13.10
C LYS A 14 -7.61 -9.01 -12.15
N GLY A 15 -8.06 -10.13 -11.57
CA GLY A 15 -7.30 -10.92 -10.60
C GLY A 15 -7.27 -10.33 -9.19
N GLN A 16 -8.08 -9.32 -8.89
CA GLN A 16 -8.21 -8.75 -7.56
C GLN A 16 -9.06 -9.65 -6.68
N THR A 17 -8.61 -9.94 -5.48
CA THR A 17 -9.40 -10.66 -4.49
C THR A 17 -10.47 -9.73 -3.90
N LEU A 18 -11.71 -10.18 -3.95
CA LEU A 18 -12.87 -9.40 -3.50
C LEU A 18 -13.08 -9.54 -1.98
N TYR A 19 -12.17 -8.98 -1.22
CA TYR A 19 -12.30 -8.92 0.23
C TYR A 19 -13.51 -8.08 0.65
N PRO A 20 -14.35 -8.53 1.58
CA PRO A 20 -15.60 -7.85 1.97
C PRO A 20 -15.37 -6.70 2.96
N ARG A 21 -14.27 -5.94 2.81
CA ARG A 21 -13.92 -4.83 3.70
C ARG A 21 -14.94 -3.70 3.67
N TYR A 22 -15.38 -3.35 2.47
CA TYR A 22 -16.40 -2.34 2.28
C TYR A 22 -17.72 -2.76 2.93
N GLU A 23 -18.14 -3.98 2.70
CA GLU A 23 -19.39 -4.52 3.24
C GLU A 23 -19.36 -4.53 4.77
N TRP A 24 -18.30 -4.99 5.37
CA TRP A 24 -18.14 -4.99 6.84
C TRP A 24 -18.03 -3.59 7.43
N PHE A 25 -17.35 -2.69 6.74
CA PHE A 25 -17.33 -1.27 7.13
C PHE A 25 -18.75 -0.67 7.12
N LYS A 26 -19.54 -0.96 6.09
CA LYS A 26 -20.94 -0.47 6.02
C LYS A 26 -21.82 -1.03 7.14
N GLU A 27 -21.58 -2.26 7.59
CA GLU A 27 -22.27 -2.77 8.78
C GLU A 27 -21.90 -1.99 10.05
N CYS A 28 -20.63 -1.62 10.22
CA CYS A 28 -20.22 -0.73 11.30
C CYS A 28 -20.92 0.64 11.22
N VAL A 29 -20.98 1.22 10.02
CA VAL A 29 -21.67 2.49 9.78
C VAL A 29 -23.13 2.43 10.19
N LYS A 30 -23.88 1.38 9.82
CA LYS A 30 -25.26 1.17 10.23
C LYS A 30 -25.44 1.17 11.75
N VAL A 31 -24.52 0.51 12.47
CA VAL A 31 -24.54 0.48 13.93
C VAL A 31 -24.28 1.88 14.50
N PHE A 32 -23.33 2.62 13.94
CA PHE A 32 -23.01 3.98 14.39
C PHE A 32 -24.17 4.95 14.14
N GLU A 33 -24.84 4.84 13.00
CA GLU A 33 -26.04 5.63 12.70
C GLU A 33 -27.19 5.33 13.68
N LYS A 34 -27.44 4.04 13.94
CA LYS A 34 -28.48 3.61 14.87
C LYS A 34 -28.20 4.04 16.32
N SER A 35 -26.96 3.99 16.74
CA SER A 35 -26.55 4.31 18.12
C SER A 35 -26.28 5.80 18.36
N GLY A 36 -26.18 6.60 17.29
CA GLY A 36 -25.74 8.01 17.36
C GLY A 36 -24.29 8.17 17.80
N ARG A 37 -23.50 7.10 17.84
CA ARG A 37 -22.12 7.12 18.35
C ARG A 37 -21.19 6.32 17.45
N GLY A 38 -20.19 7.00 16.87
CA GLY A 38 -19.06 6.39 16.19
C GLY A 38 -17.91 6.06 17.15
N VAL A 39 -17.14 5.06 16.83
CA VAL A 39 -15.88 4.70 17.52
C VAL A 39 -14.75 4.56 16.50
N PRO A 40 -13.46 4.67 16.90
CA PRO A 40 -12.35 4.50 15.96
C PRO A 40 -12.42 3.16 15.21
N VAL A 41 -12.19 3.21 13.89
CA VAL A 41 -12.13 2.06 13.01
C VAL A 41 -10.76 1.98 12.37
N PHE A 42 -10.12 0.83 12.46
CA PHE A 42 -8.91 0.49 11.70
C PHE A 42 -9.28 -0.58 10.67
N ASN A 43 -9.00 -0.30 9.40
CA ASN A 43 -9.16 -1.23 8.29
C ASN A 43 -7.79 -1.73 7.86
N ASP A 44 -7.53 -3.02 8.07
CA ASP A 44 -6.23 -3.62 7.73
C ASP A 44 -5.99 -3.58 6.21
N LYS A 45 -4.87 -3.00 5.81
CA LYS A 45 -4.43 -2.82 4.43
C LYS A 45 -5.28 -1.82 3.62
N HIS A 46 -5.68 -2.19 2.40
CA HIS A 46 -6.46 -1.31 1.51
C HIS A 46 -7.95 -1.26 1.89
N LEU A 47 -8.62 -0.19 1.51
CA LEU A 47 -10.02 0.04 1.86
C LEU A 47 -10.98 -0.85 1.06
N SER A 48 -10.85 -0.84 -0.26
CA SER A 48 -11.71 -1.61 -1.16
C SER A 48 -11.05 -1.79 -2.53
N THR A 49 -11.70 -2.53 -3.42
CA THR A 49 -11.24 -2.81 -4.79
C THR A 49 -11.62 -1.73 -5.80
N THR A 50 -12.42 -0.73 -5.42
CA THR A 50 -12.83 0.37 -6.30
C THR A 50 -12.67 1.71 -5.60
N TRP A 51 -12.27 2.74 -6.39
CA TRP A 51 -12.13 4.10 -5.89
C TRP A 51 -13.44 4.66 -5.30
N ALA A 52 -14.56 4.41 -5.96
CA ALA A 52 -15.87 4.89 -5.49
C ALA A 52 -16.17 4.40 -4.08
N ARG A 53 -15.99 3.10 -3.80
CA ARG A 53 -16.18 2.51 -2.47
C ARG A 53 -15.20 3.07 -1.44
N CYS A 54 -13.93 3.22 -1.82
CA CYS A 54 -12.93 3.82 -0.93
C CYS A 54 -13.31 5.24 -0.53
N LYS A 55 -13.75 6.05 -1.50
CA LYS A 55 -14.21 7.41 -1.24
C LYS A 55 -15.43 7.45 -0.32
N GLU A 56 -16.42 6.61 -0.56
CA GLU A 56 -17.61 6.51 0.27
C GLU A 56 -17.26 6.15 1.74
N MET A 57 -16.34 5.21 1.96
CA MET A 57 -15.87 4.86 3.31
C MET A 57 -15.28 6.08 4.04
N VAL A 58 -14.46 6.86 3.35
CA VAL A 58 -13.88 8.08 3.91
C VAL A 58 -14.92 9.16 4.17
N ASP A 59 -15.88 9.32 3.26
CA ASP A 59 -16.97 10.30 3.40
C ASP A 59 -17.90 9.92 4.57
N ASP A 60 -18.23 8.65 4.76
CA ASP A 60 -19.00 8.15 5.91
C ASP A 60 -18.29 8.41 7.23
N ALA A 61 -16.98 8.16 7.29
CA ALA A 61 -16.19 8.43 8.49
C ALA A 61 -16.18 9.92 8.85
N LYS A 62 -16.06 10.79 7.85
CA LYS A 62 -16.15 12.26 8.04
C LYS A 62 -17.56 12.70 8.48
N ARG A 63 -18.59 12.17 7.84
CA ARG A 63 -20.00 12.49 8.13
C ARG A 63 -20.38 12.10 9.56
N LEU A 64 -19.97 10.92 10.00
CA LEU A 64 -20.25 10.39 11.34
C LEU A 64 -19.19 10.78 12.39
N LYS A 65 -18.17 11.53 11.96
CA LYS A 65 -17.13 12.11 12.82
C LYS A 65 -16.40 11.08 13.69
N PHE A 66 -16.07 9.91 13.15
CA PHE A 66 -15.23 8.93 13.84
C PHE A 66 -13.85 8.81 13.19
N PRO A 67 -12.79 8.54 13.99
CA PRO A 67 -11.46 8.30 13.47
C PRO A 67 -11.43 7.04 12.59
N PHE A 68 -10.93 7.18 11.38
CA PHE A 68 -10.81 6.09 10.42
C PHE A 68 -9.37 5.97 9.94
N PHE A 69 -8.78 4.80 10.14
CA PHE A 69 -7.41 4.49 9.79
C PHE A 69 -7.39 3.27 8.88
N ALA A 70 -6.46 3.25 7.95
CA ALA A 70 -6.20 2.11 7.09
C ALA A 70 -4.72 2.09 6.71
N GLY A 71 -4.23 0.96 6.25
CA GLY A 71 -2.89 0.83 5.73
C GLY A 71 -2.18 -0.43 6.16
N SER A 72 -0.91 -0.51 5.78
CA SER A 72 -0.01 -1.60 6.12
C SER A 72 0.53 -1.45 7.55
N SER A 73 0.83 -2.58 8.18
CA SER A 73 1.57 -2.61 9.45
C SER A 73 3.08 -2.33 9.27
N LEU A 74 3.63 -2.47 8.07
CA LEU A 74 5.08 -2.32 7.85
C LEU A 74 5.64 -0.94 8.21
N PRO A 75 4.96 0.19 7.98
CA PRO A 75 5.46 1.49 8.41
C PRO A 75 5.71 1.62 9.92
N VAL A 76 4.99 0.85 10.73
CA VAL A 76 5.07 0.89 12.20
C VAL A 76 5.81 -0.30 12.81
N THR A 77 6.33 -1.22 11.99
CA THR A 77 7.14 -2.34 12.47
C THR A 77 8.59 -1.94 12.72
N ARG A 78 9.29 -2.74 13.53
CA ARG A 78 10.73 -2.55 13.76
C ARG A 78 11.50 -2.74 12.44
N ARG A 79 12.35 -1.78 12.11
CA ARG A 79 13.23 -1.84 10.93
C ARG A 79 14.55 -2.53 11.24
N MET A 80 15.08 -3.26 10.27
CA MET A 80 16.41 -3.84 10.34
C MET A 80 17.17 -3.56 9.04
N PRO A 81 18.26 -2.77 9.07
CA PRO A 81 18.77 -2.03 10.23
C PRO A 81 17.81 -0.94 10.70
N SER A 82 17.93 -0.51 11.96
CA SER A 82 17.09 0.55 12.55
C SER A 82 17.51 1.93 12.03
N ILE A 83 17.20 2.18 10.76
CA ILE A 83 17.54 3.43 10.07
C ILE A 83 16.25 4.08 9.60
N ASP A 84 16.07 5.34 9.96
CA ASP A 84 15.05 6.21 9.42
C ASP A 84 15.68 7.27 8.52
N MET A 85 15.00 7.61 7.42
CA MET A 85 15.41 8.75 6.63
C MET A 85 15.21 10.04 7.44
N PRO A 86 16.19 10.94 7.52
CA PRO A 86 16.02 12.22 8.17
C PRO A 86 14.89 13.04 7.54
N HIS A 87 14.27 13.92 8.33
CA HIS A 87 13.27 14.85 7.80
C HIS A 87 13.90 15.94 6.93
N ASN A 88 13.13 16.48 5.99
CA ASN A 88 13.51 17.60 5.12
C ASN A 88 14.68 17.31 4.16
N VAL A 89 14.99 16.06 3.88
CA VAL A 89 16.02 15.73 2.89
C VAL A 89 15.53 16.02 1.45
N PRO A 90 16.42 16.46 0.55
CA PRO A 90 16.09 16.57 -0.86
C PRO A 90 16.06 15.18 -1.49
N LEU A 91 14.87 14.60 -1.62
CA LEU A 91 14.67 13.30 -2.26
C LEU A 91 14.25 13.48 -3.71
N LYS A 92 15.00 12.93 -4.64
CA LYS A 92 14.65 12.92 -6.08
C LYS A 92 13.93 11.63 -6.47
N GLU A 93 14.41 10.52 -6.00
CA GLU A 93 13.90 9.18 -6.32
C GLU A 93 13.95 8.28 -5.11
N SER A 94 13.04 7.32 -5.04
CA SER A 94 13.07 6.23 -4.07
C SER A 94 12.73 4.91 -4.74
N VAL A 95 13.30 3.83 -4.26
CA VAL A 95 13.03 2.47 -4.73
C VAL A 95 12.69 1.61 -3.54
N CYS A 96 11.55 0.95 -3.63
CA CYS A 96 11.16 -0.07 -2.67
C CYS A 96 11.08 -1.43 -3.39
N VAL A 97 11.70 -2.44 -2.82
CA VAL A 97 11.68 -3.80 -3.34
C VAL A 97 10.96 -4.70 -2.36
N ALA A 98 9.91 -5.34 -2.83
CA ALA A 98 9.16 -6.30 -2.06
C ALA A 98 8.96 -7.59 -2.86
N TYR A 99 8.56 -8.67 -2.19
CA TYR A 99 8.24 -9.94 -2.83
C TYR A 99 6.85 -10.40 -2.39
N GLY A 100 6.24 -11.26 -3.22
CA GLY A 100 4.91 -11.82 -2.96
C GLY A 100 3.94 -11.56 -4.11
N GLY A 101 2.70 -11.98 -3.92
CA GLY A 101 1.64 -11.73 -4.89
C GLY A 101 1.23 -10.27 -4.90
N VAL A 102 1.14 -9.67 -6.09
CA VAL A 102 0.80 -8.25 -6.27
C VAL A 102 -0.45 -7.85 -5.48
N ASP A 103 -1.53 -8.61 -5.63
CA ASP A 103 -2.82 -8.32 -5.00
C ASP A 103 -2.79 -8.32 -3.45
N SER A 104 -1.86 -9.08 -2.85
CA SER A 104 -1.79 -9.24 -1.40
C SER A 104 -0.68 -8.41 -0.75
N TYR A 105 0.40 -8.12 -1.48
CA TYR A 105 1.63 -7.57 -0.91
C TYR A 105 2.02 -6.19 -1.43
N ASP A 106 1.49 -5.73 -2.56
CA ASP A 106 1.82 -4.40 -3.09
C ASP A 106 1.51 -3.27 -2.11
N ILE A 107 0.42 -3.38 -1.36
CA ILE A 107 0.07 -2.39 -0.33
C ILE A 107 1.19 -2.21 0.70
N HIS A 108 1.86 -3.29 1.08
CA HIS A 108 2.97 -3.24 2.01
C HIS A 108 4.19 -2.52 1.43
N ALA A 109 4.52 -2.79 0.16
CA ALA A 109 5.61 -2.11 -0.54
C ALA A 109 5.33 -0.62 -0.74
N LEU A 110 4.12 -0.28 -1.15
CA LEU A 110 3.69 1.11 -1.39
C LEU A 110 3.68 1.91 -0.09
N GLU A 111 3.10 1.39 0.97
CA GLU A 111 3.07 2.04 2.29
C GLU A 111 4.47 2.23 2.88
N THR A 112 5.38 1.26 2.69
CA THR A 112 6.77 1.38 3.12
C THR A 112 7.49 2.47 2.34
N ALA A 113 7.34 2.49 1.02
CA ALA A 113 7.92 3.51 0.14
C ALA A 113 7.39 4.90 0.49
N GLN A 114 6.08 5.02 0.71
CA GLN A 114 5.41 6.26 1.07
C GLN A 114 5.89 6.77 2.43
N CYS A 115 5.85 5.95 3.46
CA CYS A 115 6.28 6.29 4.81
C CYS A 115 7.70 6.88 4.86
N MET A 116 8.62 6.32 4.08
CA MET A 116 9.98 6.82 4.00
C MET A 116 10.09 8.09 3.13
N SER A 117 9.36 8.13 2.03
CA SER A 117 9.42 9.25 1.07
C SER A 117 8.73 10.52 1.59
N GLU A 118 7.74 10.41 2.43
CA GLU A 118 7.04 11.55 3.05
C GLU A 118 7.92 12.34 4.02
N ARG A 119 9.05 11.79 4.45
CA ARG A 119 10.04 12.51 5.26
C ARG A 119 10.87 13.51 4.44
N ARG A 120 10.71 13.56 3.12
CA ARG A 120 11.39 14.51 2.22
C ARG A 120 10.99 15.96 2.48
N ARG A 121 11.76 16.86 1.90
CA ARG A 121 11.42 18.29 1.88
C ARG A 121 10.05 18.49 1.19
N GLY A 122 9.16 19.20 1.85
CA GLY A 122 7.78 19.42 1.40
C GLY A 122 6.78 18.34 1.86
N GLY A 123 7.24 17.21 2.41
CA GLY A 123 6.37 16.18 2.99
C GLY A 123 5.45 15.53 1.97
N GLU A 124 4.21 15.25 2.40
CA GLU A 124 3.15 14.69 1.56
C GLU A 124 2.59 15.76 0.60
N VAL A 125 2.56 15.41 -0.68
CA VAL A 125 2.06 16.29 -1.76
C VAL A 125 1.08 15.58 -2.71
N GLY A 126 0.66 14.36 -2.35
CA GLY A 126 -0.18 13.49 -3.18
C GLY A 126 0.57 12.79 -4.30
N ILE A 127 -0.16 11.98 -5.06
CA ILE A 127 0.34 11.16 -6.17
C ILE A 127 -0.16 11.76 -7.48
N ARG A 128 0.78 12.20 -8.31
CA ARG A 128 0.46 12.78 -9.62
C ARG A 128 0.14 11.72 -10.67
N GLN A 129 0.87 10.61 -10.66
CA GLN A 129 0.77 9.57 -11.67
C GLN A 129 1.18 8.21 -11.11
N VAL A 130 0.48 7.17 -11.53
CA VAL A 130 0.83 5.76 -11.27
C VAL A 130 0.97 5.04 -12.61
N HIS A 131 2.05 4.28 -12.75
CA HIS A 131 2.26 3.43 -13.91
C HIS A 131 2.62 2.03 -13.43
N ALA A 132 1.75 1.06 -13.72
CA ALA A 132 1.96 -0.35 -13.38
C ALA A 132 2.39 -1.16 -14.61
N MET A 133 3.40 -2.00 -14.43
CA MET A 133 3.91 -2.90 -15.47
C MET A 133 4.10 -4.30 -14.91
N ARG A 134 3.94 -5.32 -15.75
CA ARG A 134 4.13 -6.73 -15.39
C ARG A 134 4.89 -7.49 -16.48
N GLY A 135 5.54 -8.58 -16.05
CA GLY A 135 6.20 -9.52 -16.95
C GLY A 135 7.38 -8.92 -17.72
N PRO A 136 7.63 -9.35 -18.96
CA PRO A 136 8.78 -8.92 -19.77
C PRO A 136 8.86 -7.41 -19.99
N ASN A 137 7.74 -6.71 -20.00
CA ASN A 137 7.68 -5.27 -20.20
C ASN A 137 8.39 -4.47 -19.11
N VAL A 138 8.47 -5.03 -17.89
CA VAL A 138 9.25 -4.42 -16.80
C VAL A 138 10.73 -4.33 -17.19
N TRP A 139 11.28 -5.42 -17.70
CA TRP A 139 12.69 -5.50 -18.08
C TRP A 139 13.02 -4.64 -19.29
N LYS A 140 12.14 -4.63 -20.29
CA LYS A 140 12.26 -3.78 -21.46
C LYS A 140 12.30 -2.30 -21.04
N ARG A 141 11.35 -1.87 -20.21
CA ARG A 141 11.30 -0.49 -19.73
C ARG A 141 12.52 -0.10 -18.91
N LEU A 142 13.02 -1.00 -18.06
CA LEU A 142 14.25 -0.77 -17.29
C LEU A 142 15.48 -0.61 -18.18
N ALA A 143 15.53 -1.30 -19.31
CA ALA A 143 16.63 -1.17 -20.27
C ALA A 143 16.57 0.16 -21.04
N GLU A 144 15.37 0.68 -21.29
CA GLU A 144 15.14 1.95 -22.00
C GLU A 144 15.31 3.20 -21.11
N ASP A 145 15.19 3.04 -19.80
CA ASP A 145 15.22 4.17 -18.85
C ASP A 145 16.65 4.66 -18.61
N ARG A 146 16.92 5.91 -18.96
CA ARG A 146 18.23 6.56 -18.79
C ARG A 146 18.65 6.78 -17.33
N HIS A 147 17.70 6.74 -16.40
CA HIS A 147 17.94 6.83 -14.95
C HIS A 147 18.18 5.44 -14.33
N ALA A 148 18.60 4.48 -15.13
CA ALA A 148 18.66 3.07 -14.80
C ALA A 148 19.71 2.67 -13.75
N ASP A 149 20.65 3.54 -13.37
CA ASP A 149 21.78 3.10 -12.54
C ASP A 149 21.36 2.65 -11.14
N THR A 150 20.53 3.41 -10.45
CA THR A 150 20.01 3.01 -9.13
C THR A 150 19.09 1.80 -9.23
N ARG A 151 18.23 1.75 -10.27
CA ARG A 151 17.31 0.64 -10.51
C ARG A 151 18.03 -0.63 -10.96
N ARG A 152 19.08 -0.53 -11.76
CA ARG A 152 19.93 -1.66 -12.17
C ARG A 152 20.66 -2.30 -10.97
N LEU A 153 21.12 -1.51 -10.02
CA LEU A 153 21.78 -2.00 -8.81
C LEU A 153 20.82 -2.83 -7.95
N VAL A 154 19.57 -2.37 -7.79
CA VAL A 154 18.54 -3.08 -7.03
C VAL A 154 18.14 -4.37 -7.72
N VAL A 155 17.90 -4.32 -9.03
CA VAL A 155 17.52 -5.51 -9.83
C VAL A 155 18.62 -6.54 -9.87
N SER A 156 19.87 -6.14 -10.01
CA SER A 156 21.02 -7.07 -9.99
C SER A 156 21.19 -7.77 -8.64
N ARG A 157 20.96 -7.06 -7.53
CA ARG A 157 20.98 -7.66 -6.19
C ARG A 157 19.81 -8.61 -5.95
N CYS A 158 18.61 -8.29 -6.42
CA CYS A 158 17.47 -9.22 -6.36
C CYS A 158 17.71 -10.50 -7.17
N HIS A 159 18.35 -10.41 -8.34
CA HIS A 159 18.75 -11.58 -9.14
C HIS A 159 19.81 -12.42 -8.44
N ALA A 160 20.79 -11.80 -7.79
CA ALA A 160 21.82 -12.50 -7.04
C ALA A 160 21.24 -13.28 -5.86
N LEU A 161 20.30 -12.69 -5.10
CA LEU A 161 19.62 -13.35 -4.01
C LEU A 161 18.76 -14.53 -4.49
N ARG A 162 18.11 -14.42 -5.66
CA ARG A 162 17.32 -15.52 -6.23
C ARG A 162 18.17 -16.70 -6.66
N LYS A 163 19.38 -16.47 -7.19
CA LYS A 163 20.32 -17.54 -7.55
C LYS A 163 20.93 -18.24 -6.33
N SER A 164 21.04 -17.57 -5.19
CA SER A 164 21.57 -18.17 -3.96
C SER A 164 20.57 -19.03 -3.20
N GLN A 165 19.30 -19.01 -3.60
CA GLN A 165 18.22 -19.80 -2.97
C GLN A 165 17.78 -21.01 -3.81
N THR A 166 18.40 -21.27 -4.94
CA THR A 166 18.22 -22.52 -5.69
C THR A 166 19.26 -23.53 -5.18
N PRO A 167 18.82 -24.69 -4.69
CA PRO A 167 19.70 -25.76 -4.23
C PRO A 167 20.56 -26.33 -5.35
#